data_a2056d1726927c71ae59c7a182e9c4ec
#
_entry.id   a2056d1726927c71ae59c7a182e9c4ec
#
_cell.length_a   1.000
_cell.length_b   1.000
_cell.length_c   1.000
_cell.angle_alpha   90.00
_cell.angle_beta   90.00
_cell.angle_gamma   90.00
#
_symmetry.space_group_name_H-M   'P 1'
#
loop_
_entity.id
_entity.type
_entity.pdbx_description
1 polymer ?
#
loop_
_entity_poly.entity_id
_entity_poly.type
_entity_poly.pdbx_seq_one_letter_code
_entity_poly.pdbx_strand_id
1 'polypeptide(L)'
;ASGNFEAAQTTAANVLSRFEEAAVHDALASADSEAYATFESAVAAVESAAGNENSENVQKSATEAFKAAIDGSYALADAESAAGAGHMAALQAWGWDAAALASMGGPSSSFAHAAALTVYRARAYDCQWLAARGETDRAATMASDIFAHFEGARAHEALEEADGDAYEGFEAGLSDLQSAIKNGNASGIDDAVETVDSNLVAGIEALAGANAPLLEAAFFRARFDDARELYRLGQNTVAASIAEDLFERFEQNELGVHETVESTSEDLYTQFEEEHLSGLIDAFKNTNDSG
;
A
#
# COMPACT_ATOMS: atom_id res chain seq x y z
N ALA A 1 -5.11 8.81 -12.49
CA ALA A 1 -4.40 10.09 -12.54
C ALA A 1 -5.42 11.21 -12.64
N SER A 2 -5.47 12.10 -11.66
CA SER A 2 -6.43 13.22 -11.56
C SER A 2 -6.24 14.33 -12.63
N GLY A 3 -5.36 14.12 -13.63
CA GLY A 3 -5.02 15.12 -14.64
C GLY A 3 -4.12 16.26 -14.14
N ASN A 4 -3.60 16.19 -12.93
CA ASN A 4 -2.65 17.18 -12.41
C ASN A 4 -1.22 16.82 -12.82
N PHE A 5 -0.90 17.08 -14.07
CA PHE A 5 0.41 16.76 -14.66
C PHE A 5 1.55 17.59 -14.06
N GLU A 6 1.32 18.85 -13.68
CA GLU A 6 2.31 19.70 -13.04
C GLU A 6 2.74 19.11 -11.68
N ALA A 7 1.78 18.64 -10.88
CA ALA A 7 2.10 17.99 -9.61
C ALA A 7 2.84 16.66 -9.83
N ALA A 8 2.45 15.87 -10.83
CA ALA A 8 3.13 14.62 -11.15
C ALA A 8 4.59 14.86 -11.58
N GLN A 9 4.83 15.87 -12.44
CA GLN A 9 6.16 16.26 -12.88
C GLN A 9 7.02 16.72 -11.69
N THR A 10 6.49 17.62 -10.86
CA THR A 10 7.20 18.12 -9.68
C THR A 10 7.51 17.00 -8.69
N THR A 11 6.59 16.07 -8.50
CA THR A 11 6.79 14.92 -7.60
C THR A 11 7.90 14.02 -8.13
N ALA A 12 7.90 13.69 -9.42
CA ALA A 12 8.93 12.84 -10.03
C ALA A 12 10.33 13.49 -9.92
N ALA A 13 10.45 14.78 -10.24
CA ALA A 13 11.71 15.52 -10.07
C ALA A 13 12.22 15.52 -8.63
N ASN A 14 11.31 15.70 -7.64
CA ASN A 14 11.66 15.66 -6.23
C ASN A 14 12.08 14.25 -5.76
N VAL A 15 11.44 13.19 -6.28
CA VAL A 15 11.82 11.80 -5.99
C VAL A 15 13.24 11.54 -6.49
N LEU A 16 13.53 11.93 -7.73
CA LEU A 16 14.85 11.71 -8.33
C LEU A 16 15.95 12.47 -7.55
N SER A 17 15.75 13.76 -7.28
CA SER A 17 16.72 14.56 -6.53
C SER A 17 16.98 13.99 -5.12
N ARG A 18 15.93 13.56 -4.41
CA ARG A 18 16.08 12.94 -3.10
C ARG A 18 16.79 11.59 -3.15
N PHE A 19 16.55 10.82 -4.20
CA PHE A 19 17.22 9.54 -4.40
C PHE A 19 18.73 9.75 -4.66
N GLU A 20 19.08 10.68 -5.55
CA GLU A 20 20.46 11.03 -5.86
C GLU A 20 21.26 11.53 -4.65
N GLU A 21 20.61 12.23 -3.72
CA GLU A 21 21.23 12.74 -2.48
C GLU A 21 21.28 11.71 -1.34
N ALA A 22 20.56 10.59 -1.47
CA ALA A 22 20.42 9.61 -0.41
C ALA A 22 21.56 8.57 -0.44
N ALA A 23 21.99 8.12 0.73
CA ALA A 23 22.98 7.03 0.85
C ALA A 23 22.50 5.71 0.19
N VAL A 24 21.21 5.52 0.04
CA VAL A 24 20.62 4.37 -0.65
C VAL A 24 20.94 4.34 -2.15
N HIS A 25 21.20 5.48 -2.77
CA HIS A 25 21.59 5.59 -4.17
C HIS A 25 22.85 4.79 -4.49
N ASP A 26 23.96 5.08 -3.80
CA ASP A 26 25.23 4.38 -4.01
C ASP A 26 25.16 2.91 -3.56
N ALA A 27 24.39 2.63 -2.50
CA ALA A 27 24.18 1.27 -2.01
C ALA A 27 23.43 0.42 -3.04
N LEU A 28 22.36 0.95 -3.64
CA LEU A 28 21.58 0.26 -4.68
C LEU A 28 22.40 0.07 -5.96
N ALA A 29 23.11 1.09 -6.41
CA ALA A 29 23.97 0.99 -7.59
C ALA A 29 25.02 -0.11 -7.43
N SER A 30 25.49 -0.35 -6.20
CA SER A 30 26.45 -1.41 -5.87
C SER A 30 25.81 -2.79 -5.73
N ALA A 31 24.61 -2.87 -5.14
CA ALA A 31 23.92 -4.12 -4.87
C ALA A 31 23.24 -4.69 -6.12
N ASP A 32 22.54 -3.82 -6.89
CA ASP A 32 21.85 -4.18 -8.12
C ASP A 32 21.81 -2.97 -9.08
N SER A 33 22.77 -2.96 -10.01
CA SER A 33 22.89 -1.89 -11.02
C SER A 33 21.73 -1.87 -12.02
N GLU A 34 21.02 -2.99 -12.23
CA GLU A 34 19.86 -3.06 -13.13
C GLU A 34 18.63 -2.45 -12.48
N ALA A 35 18.31 -2.81 -11.24
CA ALA A 35 17.23 -2.19 -10.46
C ALA A 35 17.49 -0.68 -10.28
N TYR A 36 18.73 -0.29 -9.99
CA TYR A 36 19.15 1.11 -9.93
C TYR A 36 18.82 1.87 -11.21
N ALA A 37 19.36 1.40 -12.37
CA ALA A 37 19.16 2.06 -13.64
C ALA A 37 17.68 2.07 -14.09
N THR A 38 16.93 1.00 -13.77
CA THR A 38 15.51 0.93 -14.07
C THR A 38 14.72 1.94 -13.24
N PHE A 39 15.03 2.08 -11.96
CA PHE A 39 14.37 3.05 -11.10
C PHE A 39 14.59 4.48 -11.59
N GLU A 40 15.83 4.89 -11.81
CA GLU A 40 16.16 6.24 -12.30
C GLU A 40 15.46 6.54 -13.64
N SER A 41 15.57 5.61 -14.60
CA SER A 41 14.99 5.80 -15.93
C SER A 41 13.46 5.86 -15.89
N ALA A 42 12.84 5.07 -15.04
CA ALA A 42 11.38 5.07 -14.89
C ALA A 42 10.86 6.36 -14.22
N VAL A 43 11.54 6.86 -13.18
CA VAL A 43 11.17 8.14 -12.55
C VAL A 43 11.36 9.30 -13.53
N ALA A 44 12.47 9.35 -14.29
CA ALA A 44 12.68 10.35 -15.33
C ALA A 44 11.62 10.27 -16.44
N ALA A 45 11.17 9.05 -16.79
CA ALA A 45 10.09 8.86 -17.75
C ALA A 45 8.72 9.36 -17.22
N VAL A 46 8.45 9.24 -15.91
CA VAL A 46 7.26 9.85 -15.27
C VAL A 46 7.30 11.37 -15.44
N GLU A 47 8.44 12.00 -15.14
CA GLU A 47 8.62 13.44 -15.29
C GLU A 47 8.37 13.90 -16.74
N SER A 48 8.99 13.23 -17.69
CA SER A 48 8.84 13.52 -19.11
C SER A 48 7.42 13.32 -19.61
N ALA A 49 6.79 12.21 -19.24
CA ALA A 49 5.40 11.91 -19.62
C ALA A 49 4.41 12.91 -19.02
N ALA A 50 4.63 13.35 -17.79
CA ALA A 50 3.84 14.38 -17.14
C ALA A 50 4.01 15.74 -17.84
N GLY A 51 5.23 16.13 -18.20
CA GLY A 51 5.49 17.35 -18.98
C GLY A 51 4.85 17.34 -20.36
N ASN A 52 4.58 16.17 -20.92
CA ASN A 52 3.87 15.99 -22.20
C ASN A 52 2.35 15.71 -22.02
N GLU A 53 1.82 15.83 -20.82
CA GLU A 53 0.42 15.57 -20.47
C GLU A 53 -0.09 14.18 -20.91
N ASN A 54 0.80 13.17 -20.93
CA ASN A 54 0.50 11.81 -21.36
C ASN A 54 0.19 10.92 -20.15
N SER A 55 -1.08 10.81 -19.80
CA SER A 55 -1.58 10.07 -18.64
C SER A 55 -1.23 8.57 -18.67
N GLU A 56 -1.30 7.92 -19.83
CA GLU A 56 -0.98 6.50 -19.99
C GLU A 56 0.51 6.23 -19.69
N ASN A 57 1.38 7.04 -20.27
CA ASN A 57 2.81 6.90 -20.02
C ASN A 57 3.21 7.28 -18.60
N VAL A 58 2.55 8.28 -17.98
CA VAL A 58 2.73 8.58 -16.55
C VAL A 58 2.44 7.36 -15.69
N GLN A 59 1.30 6.70 -15.91
CA GLN A 59 0.89 5.52 -15.14
C GLN A 59 1.84 4.34 -15.37
N LYS A 60 2.19 4.07 -16.62
CA LYS A 60 3.12 2.99 -16.97
C LYS A 60 4.48 3.18 -16.31
N SER A 61 5.08 4.35 -16.47
CA SER A 61 6.41 4.64 -15.91
C SER A 61 6.40 4.70 -14.39
N ALA A 62 5.31 5.18 -13.76
CA ALA A 62 5.17 5.14 -12.30
C ALA A 62 5.11 3.69 -11.78
N THR A 63 4.42 2.79 -12.49
CA THR A 63 4.39 1.36 -12.15
C THR A 63 5.77 0.72 -12.30
N GLU A 64 6.51 1.05 -13.35
CA GLU A 64 7.89 0.58 -13.55
C GLU A 64 8.83 1.09 -12.45
N ALA A 65 8.74 2.36 -12.08
CA ALA A 65 9.52 2.92 -10.96
C ALA A 65 9.21 2.24 -9.64
N PHE A 66 7.94 1.97 -9.37
CA PHE A 66 7.51 1.27 -8.17
C PHE A 66 8.04 -0.17 -8.12
N LYS A 67 7.95 -0.93 -9.21
CA LYS A 67 8.52 -2.28 -9.30
C LYS A 67 10.03 -2.26 -9.05
N ALA A 68 10.75 -1.36 -9.72
CA ALA A 68 12.19 -1.22 -9.55
C ALA A 68 12.59 -0.83 -8.11
N ALA A 69 11.79 -0.01 -7.43
CA ALA A 69 12.02 0.32 -6.02
C ALA A 69 11.88 -0.91 -5.12
N ILE A 70 10.91 -1.78 -5.37
CA ILE A 70 10.72 -3.02 -4.63
C ILE A 70 11.89 -3.99 -4.91
N ASP A 71 12.19 -4.24 -6.17
CA ASP A 71 13.29 -5.14 -6.56
C ASP A 71 14.62 -4.66 -5.96
N GLY A 72 14.89 -3.36 -6.04
CA GLY A 72 16.05 -2.74 -5.43
C GLY A 72 16.07 -2.85 -3.90
N SER A 73 14.91 -2.78 -3.25
CA SER A 73 14.81 -2.96 -1.79
C SER A 73 15.18 -4.39 -1.38
N TYR A 74 14.78 -5.39 -2.15
CA TYR A 74 15.18 -6.78 -1.92
C TYR A 74 16.67 -6.98 -2.18
N ALA A 75 17.20 -6.42 -3.26
CA ALA A 75 18.63 -6.50 -3.56
C ALA A 75 19.48 -5.88 -2.44
N LEU A 76 19.03 -4.74 -1.87
CA LEU A 76 19.69 -4.13 -0.71
C LEU A 76 19.56 -4.98 0.55
N ALA A 77 18.42 -5.62 0.76
CA ALA A 77 18.20 -6.51 1.90
C ALA A 77 19.10 -7.76 1.84
N ASP A 78 19.42 -8.25 0.64
CA ASP A 78 20.32 -9.38 0.44
C ASP A 78 21.79 -9.02 0.55
N ALA A 79 22.15 -7.78 0.34
CA ALA A 79 23.54 -7.34 0.46
C ALA A 79 23.94 -7.29 1.94
N GLU A 80 24.95 -8.10 2.35
CA GLU A 80 25.40 -8.19 3.75
C GLU A 80 25.67 -6.83 4.40
N SER A 81 26.23 -5.90 3.64
CA SER A 81 26.57 -4.55 4.10
C SER A 81 25.40 -3.55 4.06
N ALA A 82 24.30 -3.89 3.40
CA ALA A 82 23.18 -2.98 3.14
C ALA A 82 21.80 -3.54 3.55
N ALA A 83 21.75 -4.74 4.15
CA ALA A 83 20.51 -5.43 4.52
C ALA A 83 19.56 -4.53 5.33
N GLY A 84 20.08 -3.82 6.34
CA GLY A 84 19.29 -2.88 7.13
C GLY A 84 18.78 -1.69 6.31
N ALA A 85 19.60 -1.17 5.39
CA ALA A 85 19.20 -0.06 4.51
C ALA A 85 18.13 -0.50 3.50
N GLY A 86 18.20 -1.73 2.98
CA GLY A 86 17.20 -2.30 2.09
C GLY A 86 15.85 -2.45 2.75
N HIS A 87 15.80 -3.00 3.95
CA HIS A 87 14.57 -3.09 4.73
C HIS A 87 13.98 -1.71 5.04
N MET A 88 14.82 -0.75 5.42
CA MET A 88 14.38 0.63 5.67
C MET A 88 13.85 1.30 4.42
N ALA A 89 14.50 1.11 3.26
CA ALA A 89 14.05 1.68 2.00
C ALA A 89 12.70 1.08 1.56
N ALA A 90 12.54 -0.25 1.69
CA ALA A 90 11.29 -0.92 1.43
C ALA A 90 10.15 -0.35 2.29
N LEU A 91 10.35 -0.21 3.57
CA LEU A 91 9.34 0.28 4.50
C LEU A 91 9.07 1.78 4.33
N GLN A 92 10.06 2.60 4.00
CA GLN A 92 9.86 4.02 3.70
C GLN A 92 9.10 4.26 2.39
N ALA A 93 9.33 3.44 1.36
CA ALA A 93 8.53 3.46 0.14
C ALA A 93 7.03 3.24 0.41
N TRP A 94 6.72 2.62 1.54
CA TRP A 94 5.37 2.35 2.03
C TRP A 94 4.85 3.39 3.03
N GLY A 95 5.59 4.47 3.25
CA GLY A 95 5.18 5.57 4.12
C GLY A 95 5.49 5.38 5.60
N TRP A 96 6.36 4.44 5.97
CA TRP A 96 6.79 4.25 7.34
C TRP A 96 7.76 5.33 7.82
N ASP A 97 7.63 5.69 9.08
CA ASP A 97 8.60 6.57 9.73
C ASP A 97 9.87 5.79 10.05
N ALA A 98 10.99 6.26 9.52
CA ALA A 98 12.31 5.67 9.78
C ALA A 98 12.66 5.61 11.28
N ALA A 99 12.18 6.56 12.09
CA ALA A 99 12.41 6.57 13.52
C ALA A 99 11.66 5.43 14.23
N ALA A 100 10.42 5.15 13.82
CA ALA A 100 9.66 4.02 14.35
C ALA A 100 10.34 2.69 14.04
N LEU A 101 10.85 2.52 12.82
CA LEU A 101 11.56 1.32 12.40
C LEU A 101 12.90 1.12 13.13
N ALA A 102 13.64 2.21 13.34
CA ALA A 102 14.91 2.16 14.09
C ALA A 102 14.68 1.76 15.55
N SER A 103 13.56 2.19 16.17
CA SER A 103 13.21 1.84 17.56
C SER A 103 12.91 0.35 17.74
N MET A 104 12.55 -0.35 16.67
CA MET A 104 12.27 -1.79 16.65
C MET A 104 13.53 -2.65 16.48
N GLY A 105 14.71 -2.05 16.38
CA GLY A 105 15.96 -2.78 16.14
C GLY A 105 16.19 -3.15 14.68
N GLY A 106 15.46 -2.54 13.77
CA GLY A 106 15.42 -2.85 12.35
C GLY A 106 14.48 -4.02 12.02
N PRO A 107 13.81 -3.97 10.87
CA PRO A 107 12.86 -5.01 10.48
C PRO A 107 13.59 -6.31 10.14
N SER A 108 13.00 -7.44 10.56
CA SER A 108 13.37 -8.76 10.04
C SER A 108 12.92 -8.91 8.58
N SER A 109 13.47 -9.90 7.86
CA SER A 109 12.97 -10.24 6.52
C SER A 109 11.50 -10.60 6.54
N SER A 110 11.04 -11.36 7.54
CA SER A 110 9.61 -11.70 7.72
C SER A 110 8.72 -10.47 7.86
N PHE A 111 9.15 -9.47 8.63
CA PHE A 111 8.40 -8.21 8.75
C PHE A 111 8.37 -7.44 7.42
N ALA A 112 9.45 -7.45 6.63
CA ALA A 112 9.47 -6.84 5.31
C ALA A 112 8.50 -7.54 4.34
N HIS A 113 8.39 -8.87 4.41
CA HIS A 113 7.39 -9.61 3.64
C HIS A 113 5.96 -9.29 4.08
N ALA A 114 5.70 -9.24 5.39
CA ALA A 114 4.40 -8.81 5.93
C ALA A 114 4.03 -7.39 5.48
N ALA A 115 5.00 -6.47 5.42
CA ALA A 115 4.78 -5.13 4.89
C ALA A 115 4.38 -5.17 3.40
N ALA A 116 4.96 -6.06 2.59
CA ALA A 116 4.52 -6.27 1.21
C ALA A 116 3.07 -6.75 1.13
N LEU A 117 2.65 -7.67 2.00
CA LEU A 117 1.26 -8.12 2.07
C LEU A 117 0.29 -6.98 2.41
N THR A 118 0.68 -6.08 3.30
CA THR A 118 -0.13 -4.89 3.66
C THR A 118 -0.46 -4.03 2.44
N VAL A 119 0.42 -3.97 1.47
CA VAL A 119 0.16 -3.21 0.25
C VAL A 119 -0.75 -3.96 -0.71
N TYR A 120 -0.57 -5.24 -0.90
CA TYR A 120 -1.53 -6.01 -1.70
C TYR A 120 -2.94 -5.87 -1.13
N ARG A 121 -3.06 -5.85 0.20
CA ARG A 121 -4.29 -5.57 0.93
C ARG A 121 -4.89 -4.22 0.53
N ALA A 122 -4.16 -3.14 0.64
CA ALA A 122 -4.63 -1.81 0.26
C ALA A 122 -5.02 -1.73 -1.23
N ARG A 123 -4.23 -2.34 -2.12
CA ARG A 123 -4.51 -2.36 -3.55
C ARG A 123 -5.75 -3.18 -3.93
N ALA A 124 -6.12 -4.20 -3.16
CA ALA A 124 -7.38 -4.91 -3.39
C ALA A 124 -8.59 -3.97 -3.18
N TYR A 125 -8.54 -3.12 -2.17
CA TYR A 125 -9.55 -2.06 -1.97
C TYR A 125 -9.53 -1.00 -3.07
N ASP A 126 -8.36 -0.66 -3.60
CA ASP A 126 -8.26 0.24 -4.77
C ASP A 126 -8.95 -0.38 -6.00
N CYS A 127 -8.85 -1.70 -6.20
CA CYS A 127 -9.57 -2.40 -7.27
C CYS A 127 -11.09 -2.29 -7.09
N GLN A 128 -11.60 -2.52 -5.89
CA GLN A 128 -13.01 -2.36 -5.54
C GLN A 128 -13.50 -0.94 -5.85
N TRP A 129 -12.76 0.06 -5.39
CA TRP A 129 -13.08 1.45 -5.60
C TRP A 129 -13.08 1.85 -7.09
N LEU A 130 -12.06 1.44 -7.85
CA LEU A 130 -12.00 1.70 -9.30
C LEU A 130 -13.18 1.05 -10.03
N ALA A 131 -13.54 -0.19 -9.68
CA ALA A 131 -14.68 -0.88 -10.27
C ALA A 131 -16.00 -0.17 -9.95
N ALA A 132 -16.21 0.27 -8.71
CA ALA A 132 -17.39 1.02 -8.29
C ALA A 132 -17.56 2.35 -9.07
N ARG A 133 -16.46 2.96 -9.52
CA ARG A 133 -16.46 4.15 -10.38
C ARG A 133 -16.68 3.86 -11.87
N GLY A 134 -16.81 2.59 -12.24
CA GLY A 134 -16.89 2.19 -13.64
C GLY A 134 -15.54 2.18 -14.37
N GLU A 135 -14.42 2.32 -13.66
CA GLU A 135 -13.06 2.24 -14.20
C GLU A 135 -12.59 0.78 -14.27
N THR A 136 -13.44 -0.09 -14.82
CA THR A 136 -13.30 -1.56 -14.81
C THR A 136 -11.99 -2.04 -15.41
N ASP A 137 -11.54 -1.42 -16.51
CA ASP A 137 -10.28 -1.80 -17.17
C ASP A 137 -9.06 -1.52 -16.27
N ARG A 138 -9.09 -0.42 -15.52
CA ARG A 138 -8.04 -0.07 -14.58
C ARG A 138 -8.05 -1.00 -13.36
N ALA A 139 -9.24 -1.31 -12.84
CA ALA A 139 -9.40 -2.28 -11.75
C ALA A 139 -8.87 -3.66 -12.15
N ALA A 140 -9.22 -4.14 -13.37
CA ALA A 140 -8.74 -5.40 -13.88
C ALA A 140 -7.22 -5.44 -14.09
N THR A 141 -6.64 -4.34 -14.60
CA THR A 141 -5.19 -4.20 -14.74
C THR A 141 -4.52 -4.26 -13.37
N MET A 142 -5.02 -3.52 -12.38
CA MET A 142 -4.47 -3.50 -11.03
C MET A 142 -4.54 -4.87 -10.35
N ALA A 143 -5.66 -5.58 -10.45
CA ALA A 143 -5.80 -6.93 -9.90
C ALA A 143 -4.83 -7.92 -10.56
N SER A 144 -4.59 -7.79 -11.88
CA SER A 144 -3.59 -8.59 -12.59
C SER A 144 -2.15 -8.24 -12.19
N ASP A 145 -1.88 -6.96 -11.95
CA ASP A 145 -0.57 -6.49 -11.49
C ASP A 145 -0.26 -6.96 -10.08
N ILE A 146 -1.26 -6.99 -9.17
CA ILE A 146 -1.10 -7.56 -7.82
C ILE A 146 -0.66 -9.03 -7.94
N PHE A 147 -1.37 -9.84 -8.72
CA PHE A 147 -1.07 -11.25 -8.91
C PHE A 147 0.33 -11.46 -9.51
N ALA A 148 0.63 -10.80 -10.63
CA ALA A 148 1.92 -10.94 -11.29
C ALA A 148 3.11 -10.48 -10.43
N HIS A 149 2.88 -9.45 -9.60
CA HIS A 149 3.89 -8.95 -8.68
C HIS A 149 4.10 -9.91 -7.51
N PHE A 150 3.01 -10.46 -6.94
CA PHE A 150 3.08 -11.43 -5.84
C PHE A 150 3.81 -12.70 -6.26
N GLU A 151 3.50 -13.27 -7.43
CA GLU A 151 4.17 -14.44 -8.01
C GLU A 151 5.70 -14.27 -8.15
N GLY A 152 6.14 -13.06 -8.43
CA GLY A 152 7.58 -12.74 -8.56
C GLY A 152 8.24 -12.26 -7.27
N ALA A 153 7.48 -12.08 -6.19
CA ALA A 153 7.97 -11.51 -4.95
C ALA A 153 8.42 -12.59 -3.95
N ARG A 154 9.44 -12.31 -3.16
CA ARG A 154 9.83 -13.20 -2.04
C ARG A 154 8.76 -13.34 -0.96
N ALA A 155 7.82 -12.40 -0.91
CA ALA A 155 6.67 -12.49 -0.03
C ALA A 155 5.77 -13.69 -0.35
N HIS A 156 5.76 -14.16 -1.61
CA HIS A 156 5.07 -15.36 -2.05
C HIS A 156 5.56 -16.60 -1.29
N GLU A 157 6.86 -16.92 -1.41
CA GLU A 157 7.46 -18.07 -0.71
C GLU A 157 7.37 -17.91 0.81
N ALA A 158 7.54 -16.69 1.31
CA ALA A 158 7.48 -16.42 2.74
C ALA A 158 6.07 -16.62 3.31
N LEU A 159 5.02 -16.25 2.59
CA LEU A 159 3.64 -16.49 3.00
C LEU A 159 3.30 -17.97 2.93
N GLU A 160 3.66 -18.67 1.85
CA GLU A 160 3.44 -20.11 1.69
C GLU A 160 4.08 -20.91 2.85
N GLU A 161 5.33 -20.55 3.24
CA GLU A 161 6.03 -21.21 4.35
C GLU A 161 5.43 -20.86 5.72
N ALA A 162 4.98 -19.61 5.93
CA ALA A 162 4.48 -19.16 7.22
C ALA A 162 3.01 -19.60 7.46
N ASP A 163 2.17 -19.53 6.43
CA ASP A 163 0.75 -19.87 6.47
C ASP A 163 0.25 -20.28 5.08
N GLY A 164 0.31 -21.59 4.77
CA GLY A 164 -0.11 -22.12 3.49
C GLY A 164 -1.61 -21.97 3.20
N ASP A 165 -2.46 -21.98 4.24
CA ASP A 165 -3.91 -21.78 4.06
C ASP A 165 -4.20 -20.33 3.67
N ALA A 166 -3.53 -19.37 4.30
CA ALA A 166 -3.62 -17.95 3.95
C ALA A 166 -3.08 -17.69 2.54
N TYR A 167 -1.99 -18.34 2.16
CA TYR A 167 -1.45 -18.30 0.81
C TYR A 167 -2.46 -18.77 -0.25
N GLU A 168 -3.00 -19.98 -0.10
CA GLU A 168 -3.98 -20.53 -1.04
C GLU A 168 -5.26 -19.68 -1.10
N GLY A 169 -5.71 -19.18 0.06
CA GLY A 169 -6.88 -18.32 0.16
C GLY A 169 -6.68 -16.96 -0.51
N PHE A 170 -5.49 -16.37 -0.39
CA PHE A 170 -5.15 -15.12 -1.07
C PHE A 170 -5.14 -15.27 -2.59
N GLU A 171 -4.49 -16.31 -3.13
CA GLU A 171 -4.48 -16.56 -4.58
C GLU A 171 -5.88 -16.81 -5.13
N ALA A 172 -6.69 -17.63 -4.43
CA ALA A 172 -8.08 -17.87 -4.81
C ALA A 172 -8.89 -16.56 -4.81
N GLY A 173 -8.77 -15.75 -3.75
CA GLY A 173 -9.43 -14.46 -3.63
C GLY A 173 -9.04 -13.48 -4.75
N LEU A 174 -7.75 -13.41 -5.13
CA LEU A 174 -7.32 -12.60 -6.27
C LEU A 174 -7.90 -13.08 -7.61
N SER A 175 -7.98 -14.40 -7.82
CA SER A 175 -8.59 -14.98 -9.01
C SER A 175 -10.07 -14.63 -9.09
N ASP A 176 -10.78 -14.71 -7.96
CA ASP A 176 -12.19 -14.36 -7.87
C ASP A 176 -12.41 -12.85 -8.07
N LEU A 177 -11.54 -12.00 -7.51
CA LEU A 177 -11.56 -10.57 -7.72
C LEU A 177 -11.41 -10.20 -9.21
N GLN A 178 -10.43 -10.79 -9.90
CA GLN A 178 -10.26 -10.59 -11.34
C GLN A 178 -11.50 -11.03 -12.14
N SER A 179 -12.08 -12.15 -11.77
CA SER A 179 -13.28 -12.69 -12.43
C SER A 179 -14.50 -11.80 -12.17
N ALA A 180 -14.70 -11.35 -10.93
CA ALA A 180 -15.82 -10.48 -10.55
C ALA A 180 -15.73 -9.12 -11.25
N ILE A 181 -14.55 -8.52 -11.33
CA ILE A 181 -14.31 -7.25 -12.06
C ILE A 181 -14.64 -7.43 -13.53
N LYS A 182 -14.13 -8.48 -14.18
CA LYS A 182 -14.40 -8.78 -15.60
C LYS A 182 -15.88 -8.90 -15.91
N ASN A 183 -16.63 -9.49 -14.98
CA ASN A 183 -18.06 -9.76 -15.16
C ASN A 183 -18.95 -8.59 -14.69
N GLY A 184 -18.39 -7.53 -14.14
CA GLY A 184 -19.12 -6.40 -13.57
C GLY A 184 -20.00 -6.80 -12.38
N ASN A 185 -19.60 -7.83 -11.63
CA ASN A 185 -20.34 -8.36 -10.48
C ASN A 185 -19.92 -7.62 -9.20
N ALA A 186 -20.64 -6.56 -8.84
CA ALA A 186 -20.30 -5.71 -7.70
C ALA A 186 -20.22 -6.51 -6.38
N SER A 187 -21.24 -7.33 -6.05
CA SER A 187 -21.19 -8.14 -4.82
C SER A 187 -20.05 -9.17 -4.84
N GLY A 188 -19.73 -9.74 -6.01
CA GLY A 188 -18.61 -10.65 -6.13
C GLY A 188 -17.25 -9.94 -5.96
N ILE A 189 -17.16 -8.65 -6.28
CA ILE A 189 -15.96 -7.84 -6.01
C ILE A 189 -15.82 -7.64 -4.50
N ASP A 190 -16.91 -7.29 -3.81
CA ASP A 190 -16.91 -7.09 -2.36
C ASP A 190 -16.52 -8.38 -1.63
N ASP A 191 -17.14 -9.51 -1.96
CA ASP A 191 -16.85 -10.83 -1.39
C ASP A 191 -15.38 -11.26 -1.64
N ALA A 192 -14.86 -10.98 -2.83
CA ALA A 192 -13.49 -11.34 -3.18
C ALA A 192 -12.46 -10.45 -2.46
N VAL A 193 -12.74 -9.15 -2.29
CA VAL A 193 -11.87 -8.25 -1.53
C VAL A 193 -11.84 -8.64 -0.05
N GLU A 194 -12.97 -9.02 0.54
CA GLU A 194 -13.03 -9.54 1.91
C GLU A 194 -12.21 -10.83 2.06
N THR A 195 -12.29 -11.74 1.07
CA THR A 195 -11.48 -12.96 1.04
C THR A 195 -9.98 -12.66 0.96
N VAL A 196 -9.59 -11.74 0.07
CA VAL A 196 -8.20 -11.27 -0.05
C VAL A 196 -7.73 -10.64 1.25
N ASP A 197 -8.54 -9.77 1.84
CA ASP A 197 -8.21 -9.06 3.08
C ASP A 197 -7.97 -10.01 4.25
N SER A 198 -8.90 -10.91 4.52
CA SER A 198 -8.81 -11.85 5.65
C SER A 198 -7.61 -12.79 5.54
N ASN A 199 -7.28 -13.27 4.34
CA ASN A 199 -6.10 -14.11 4.14
C ASN A 199 -4.79 -13.32 4.27
N LEU A 200 -4.76 -12.06 3.79
CA LEU A 200 -3.60 -11.20 3.99
C LEU A 200 -3.41 -10.80 5.45
N VAL A 201 -4.50 -10.58 6.21
CA VAL A 201 -4.43 -10.35 7.66
C VAL A 201 -3.79 -11.54 8.37
N ALA A 202 -4.23 -12.77 8.07
CA ALA A 202 -3.64 -13.99 8.63
C ALA A 202 -2.15 -14.12 8.28
N GLY A 203 -1.79 -13.89 7.02
CA GLY A 203 -0.39 -13.91 6.58
C GLY A 203 0.47 -12.81 7.24
N ILE A 204 -0.07 -11.61 7.42
CA ILE A 204 0.60 -10.51 8.14
C ILE A 204 0.85 -10.90 9.59
N GLU A 205 -0.14 -11.47 10.27
CA GLU A 205 0.00 -11.95 11.64
C GLU A 205 1.08 -13.02 11.75
N ALA A 206 1.07 -14.01 10.86
CA ALA A 206 2.05 -15.09 10.83
C ALA A 206 3.49 -14.59 10.62
N LEU A 207 3.68 -13.60 9.75
CA LEU A 207 5.02 -13.07 9.39
C LEU A 207 5.51 -11.97 10.34
N ALA A 208 4.64 -11.06 10.79
CA ALA A 208 5.01 -9.92 11.61
C ALA A 208 4.91 -10.20 13.12
N GLY A 209 4.06 -11.14 13.55
CA GLY A 209 3.84 -11.48 14.95
C GLY A 209 3.52 -10.24 15.79
N ALA A 210 4.24 -10.03 16.87
CA ALA A 210 4.03 -8.88 17.77
C ALA A 210 4.18 -7.49 17.12
N ASN A 211 4.68 -7.42 15.90
CA ASN A 211 4.80 -6.17 15.13
C ASN A 211 3.65 -5.94 14.14
N ALA A 212 2.69 -6.85 14.05
CA ALA A 212 1.53 -6.73 13.17
C ALA A 212 0.70 -5.43 13.40
N PRO A 213 0.53 -4.94 14.64
CA PRO A 213 -0.16 -3.67 14.88
C PRO A 213 0.41 -2.47 14.12
N LEU A 214 1.73 -2.46 13.87
CA LEU A 214 2.37 -1.38 13.12
C LEU A 214 1.97 -1.41 11.65
N LEU A 215 1.79 -2.59 11.09
CA LEU A 215 1.34 -2.77 9.70
C LEU A 215 -0.13 -2.38 9.54
N GLU A 216 -0.95 -2.68 10.53
CA GLU A 216 -2.35 -2.24 10.55
C GLU A 216 -2.46 -0.71 10.65
N ALA A 217 -1.67 -0.08 11.50
CA ALA A 217 -1.61 1.38 11.57
C ALA A 217 -1.18 2.01 10.23
N ALA A 218 -0.26 1.37 9.49
CA ALA A 218 0.12 1.83 8.16
C ALA A 218 -0.99 1.65 7.13
N PHE A 219 -1.72 0.54 7.19
CA PHE A 219 -2.90 0.29 6.36
C PHE A 219 -3.97 1.36 6.62
N PHE A 220 -4.31 1.64 7.88
CA PHE A 220 -5.24 2.70 8.24
C PHE A 220 -4.82 4.06 7.69
N ARG A 221 -3.55 4.42 7.84
CA ARG A 221 -3.02 5.66 7.29
C ARG A 221 -3.22 5.76 5.78
N ALA A 222 -2.93 4.69 5.03
CA ALA A 222 -3.14 4.65 3.58
C ALA A 222 -4.62 4.84 3.24
N ARG A 223 -5.52 4.14 3.93
CA ARG A 223 -6.96 4.25 3.71
C ARG A 223 -7.53 5.62 4.09
N PHE A 224 -6.99 6.28 5.13
CA PHE A 224 -7.37 7.67 5.43
C PHE A 224 -6.92 8.65 4.34
N ASP A 225 -5.76 8.41 3.72
CA ASP A 225 -5.32 9.21 2.57
C ASP A 225 -6.27 9.03 1.37
N ASP A 226 -6.78 7.82 1.12
CA ASP A 226 -7.80 7.55 0.11
C ASP A 226 -9.11 8.27 0.43
N ALA A 227 -9.61 8.16 1.65
CA ALA A 227 -10.82 8.86 2.08
C ALA A 227 -10.69 10.38 1.92
N ARG A 228 -9.53 10.94 2.28
CA ARG A 228 -9.23 12.38 2.10
C ARG A 228 -9.25 12.78 0.63
N GLU A 229 -8.67 11.98 -0.26
CA GLU A 229 -8.66 12.28 -1.69
C GLU A 229 -10.05 12.16 -2.29
N LEU A 230 -10.84 11.17 -1.90
CA LEU A 230 -12.24 11.03 -2.29
C LEU A 230 -13.08 12.23 -1.86
N TYR A 231 -12.89 12.69 -0.63
CA TYR A 231 -13.54 13.89 -0.14
C TYR A 231 -13.19 15.12 -1.00
N ARG A 232 -11.92 15.29 -1.38
CA ARG A 232 -11.49 16.37 -2.28
C ARG A 232 -12.12 16.30 -3.67
N LEU A 233 -12.46 15.08 -4.11
CA LEU A 233 -13.16 14.84 -5.37
C LEU A 233 -14.69 14.98 -5.24
N GLY A 234 -15.20 15.37 -4.07
CA GLY A 234 -16.63 15.53 -3.80
C GLY A 234 -17.38 14.20 -3.59
N GLN A 235 -16.67 13.10 -3.37
CA GLN A 235 -17.25 11.77 -3.14
C GLN A 235 -17.41 11.49 -1.64
N ASN A 236 -18.14 12.35 -0.94
CA ASN A 236 -18.20 12.39 0.51
C ASN A 236 -18.82 11.11 1.10
N THR A 237 -19.80 10.53 0.45
CA THR A 237 -20.44 9.27 0.89
C THR A 237 -19.45 8.12 0.89
N VAL A 238 -18.61 8.00 -0.14
CA VAL A 238 -17.58 6.95 -0.23
C VAL A 238 -16.48 7.19 0.79
N ALA A 239 -16.06 8.45 0.97
CA ALA A 239 -15.09 8.81 2.00
C ALA A 239 -15.60 8.47 3.41
N ALA A 240 -16.87 8.74 3.69
CA ALA A 240 -17.51 8.37 4.96
C ALA A 240 -17.54 6.85 5.16
N SER A 241 -17.89 6.09 4.13
CA SER A 241 -17.90 4.62 4.19
C SER A 241 -16.53 4.03 4.50
N ILE A 242 -15.45 4.58 3.92
CA ILE A 242 -14.07 4.16 4.26
C ILE A 242 -13.77 4.46 5.73
N ALA A 243 -14.13 5.65 6.23
CA ALA A 243 -13.87 6.01 7.62
C ALA A 243 -14.67 5.13 8.61
N GLU A 244 -15.90 4.75 8.26
CA GLU A 244 -16.71 3.81 9.03
C GLU A 244 -16.12 2.40 9.05
N ASP A 245 -15.67 1.90 7.90
CA ASP A 245 -14.97 0.61 7.79
C ASP A 245 -13.69 0.59 8.65
N LEU A 246 -12.92 1.66 8.63
CA LEU A 246 -11.72 1.77 9.46
C LEU A 246 -12.02 1.83 10.96
N PHE A 247 -13.13 2.48 11.36
CA PHE A 247 -13.59 2.47 12.74
C PHE A 247 -13.95 1.05 13.19
N GLU A 248 -14.73 0.34 12.37
CA GLU A 248 -15.16 -1.01 12.64
C GLU A 248 -13.97 -1.98 12.77
N ARG A 249 -12.98 -1.86 11.89
CA ARG A 249 -11.73 -2.64 11.94
C ARG A 249 -10.88 -2.32 13.16
N PHE A 250 -10.81 -1.06 13.55
CA PHE A 250 -10.12 -0.66 14.77
C PHE A 250 -10.72 -1.33 15.98
N GLU A 251 -12.06 -1.35 16.09
CA GLU A 251 -12.79 -2.03 17.15
C GLU A 251 -12.63 -3.56 17.12
N GLN A 252 -12.56 -4.17 15.93
CA GLN A 252 -12.33 -5.61 15.77
C GLN A 252 -10.92 -6.04 16.20
N ASN A 253 -9.96 -5.12 16.16
CA ASN A 253 -8.60 -5.32 16.64
C ASN A 253 -7.88 -6.56 16.06
N GLU A 254 -8.10 -6.87 14.79
CA GLU A 254 -7.62 -8.11 14.15
C GLU A 254 -6.09 -8.27 14.24
N LEU A 255 -5.34 -7.19 14.02
CA LEU A 255 -3.87 -7.18 14.14
C LEU A 255 -3.36 -6.49 15.42
N GLY A 256 -4.24 -6.25 16.39
CA GLY A 256 -3.86 -5.77 17.72
C GLY A 256 -3.55 -4.28 17.81
N VAL A 257 -3.95 -3.46 16.83
CA VAL A 257 -3.67 -2.01 16.84
C VAL A 257 -4.42 -1.27 17.94
N HIS A 258 -5.69 -1.63 18.19
CA HIS A 258 -6.52 -1.06 19.24
C HIS A 258 -5.88 -1.26 20.63
N GLU A 259 -5.63 -2.50 21.01
CA GLU A 259 -4.97 -2.84 22.29
C GLU A 259 -3.57 -2.19 22.41
N THR A 260 -2.82 -2.11 21.29
CA THR A 260 -1.49 -1.50 21.30
C THR A 260 -1.56 0.00 21.57
N VAL A 261 -2.49 0.72 20.95
CA VAL A 261 -2.69 2.15 21.18
C VAL A 261 -3.18 2.40 22.60
N GLU A 262 -4.22 1.69 23.07
CA GLU A 262 -4.79 1.81 24.41
C GLU A 262 -3.73 1.55 25.50
N SER A 263 -2.99 0.44 25.40
CA SER A 263 -1.96 0.09 26.38
C SER A 263 -0.75 1.03 26.37
N THR A 264 -0.48 1.68 25.22
CA THR A 264 0.64 2.62 25.11
C THR A 264 0.28 4.00 25.67
N SER A 265 -0.92 4.49 25.40
CA SER A 265 -1.38 5.80 25.87
C SER A 265 -2.91 5.93 25.76
N GLU A 266 -3.57 5.97 26.91
CA GLU A 266 -5.01 6.25 27.02
C GLU A 266 -5.38 7.59 26.36
N ASP A 267 -4.53 8.60 26.48
CA ASP A 267 -4.75 9.91 25.83
C ASP A 267 -4.73 9.80 24.29
N LEU A 268 -3.80 9.03 23.71
CA LEU A 268 -3.75 8.82 22.27
C LEU A 268 -4.93 7.99 21.78
N TYR A 269 -5.34 6.98 22.54
CA TYR A 269 -6.50 6.17 22.24
C TYR A 269 -7.76 7.04 22.16
N THR A 270 -8.04 7.82 23.23
CA THR A 270 -9.19 8.73 23.27
C THR A 270 -9.16 9.76 22.13
N GLN A 271 -8.01 10.36 21.84
CA GLN A 271 -7.89 11.31 20.73
C GLN A 271 -8.14 10.64 19.39
N PHE A 272 -7.58 9.46 19.15
CA PHE A 272 -7.73 8.78 17.87
C PHE A 272 -9.18 8.33 17.64
N GLU A 273 -9.75 7.58 18.58
CA GLU A 273 -11.07 6.98 18.42
C GLU A 273 -12.21 7.98 18.62
N GLU A 274 -12.26 8.64 19.80
CA GLU A 274 -13.43 9.45 20.17
C GLU A 274 -13.42 10.83 19.50
N GLU A 275 -12.24 11.46 19.37
CA GLU A 275 -12.18 12.82 18.84
C GLU A 275 -11.95 12.84 17.32
N HIS A 276 -10.99 12.08 16.81
CA HIS A 276 -10.59 12.21 15.40
C HIS A 276 -11.37 11.30 14.49
N LEU A 277 -11.47 10.01 14.80
CA LEU A 277 -12.11 9.05 13.91
C LEU A 277 -13.63 9.26 13.86
N SER A 278 -14.26 9.34 15.01
CA SER A 278 -15.71 9.68 15.11
C SER A 278 -16.01 11.05 14.52
N GLY A 279 -15.17 12.05 14.80
CA GLY A 279 -15.29 13.40 14.23
C GLY A 279 -15.11 13.45 12.71
N LEU A 280 -14.25 12.61 12.14
CA LEU A 280 -14.03 12.50 10.70
C LEU A 280 -15.26 11.90 9.99
N ILE A 281 -15.84 10.84 10.56
CA ILE A 281 -17.08 10.22 10.06
C ILE A 281 -18.21 11.23 10.04
N ASP A 282 -18.41 11.96 11.14
CA ASP A 282 -19.43 13.01 11.24
C ASP A 282 -19.18 14.14 10.24
N ALA A 283 -17.94 14.56 10.02
CA ALA A 283 -17.59 15.60 9.06
C ALA A 283 -17.93 15.17 7.62
N PHE A 284 -17.62 13.94 7.24
CA PHE A 284 -17.95 13.41 5.91
C PHE A 284 -19.46 13.28 5.70
N LYS A 285 -20.21 12.79 6.69
CA LYS A 285 -21.68 12.63 6.60
C LYS A 285 -22.44 13.95 6.55
N ASN A 286 -21.92 14.99 7.18
CA ASN A 286 -22.58 16.30 7.22
C ASN A 286 -22.29 17.17 6.00
N THR A 287 -21.41 16.75 5.10
CA THR A 287 -21.17 17.44 3.82
C THR A 287 -21.97 16.76 2.71
N ASN A 288 -22.82 17.54 2.02
CA ASN A 288 -23.54 17.03 0.85
C ASN A 288 -22.56 16.80 -0.31
N ASP A 289 -22.72 15.69 -1.01
CA ASP A 289 -22.00 15.43 -2.24
C ASP A 289 -22.24 16.60 -3.21
N SER A 290 -21.17 17.22 -3.66
CA SER A 290 -21.24 18.22 -4.71
C SER A 290 -21.41 17.47 -6.03
N GLY A 291 -22.65 17.41 -6.51
CA GLY A 291 -22.99 16.79 -7.79
C GLY A 291 -22.40 17.49 -9.01
#